data_7e10e46de389668f2b4b7ff175e62068
#
_entry.id   7e10e46de389668f2b4b7ff175e62068
#
_cell.length_a   1.000
_cell.length_b   1.000
_cell.length_c   1.000
_cell.angle_alpha   90.00
_cell.angle_beta   90.00
_cell.angle_gamma   90.00
#
_symmetry.space_group_name_H-M   'P 1'
#
loop_
_entity.id
_entity.type
_entity.pdbx_description
1 polymer ?
#
loop_
_entity_poly.entity_id
_entity_poly.type
_entity_poly.pdbx_seq_one_letter_code
_entity_poly.pdbx_strand_id
1 'polypeptide(L)'
;MARHWDGETSYPTLREALASRNAEELKHMAKLFGNHKLMRKEECIAAIEKSLAGDGLQKIWESLDELSRATVAEVVHGADDRLHLDRFAAKYGALPRRSYADYYHQAKDNPCTFLDVVFTHNMMPRDLKQRFRTFVPPPEAPTIETLDTLPASVPMSRVWSTDKRQELTGQPLDVSETEATALHDIVAVLRLI
;
A
#
# COMPACT_ATOMS: atom_id res chain seq x y z
N MET A 1 9.87 -24.63 -4.47
CA MET A 1 9.32 -24.52 -3.09
C MET A 1 8.86 -23.09 -2.89
N ALA A 2 7.57 -22.83 -3.00
CA ALA A 2 6.98 -21.53 -2.68
C ALA A 2 7.04 -21.35 -1.15
N ARG A 3 7.78 -20.35 -0.69
CA ARG A 3 7.73 -19.96 0.73
C ARG A 3 6.36 -19.35 0.97
N HIS A 4 5.55 -20.07 1.70
CA HIS A 4 4.31 -19.58 2.25
C HIS A 4 4.68 -18.47 3.24
N TRP A 5 4.32 -17.23 2.91
CA TRP A 5 4.52 -16.08 3.78
C TRP A 5 3.33 -16.01 4.74
N ASP A 6 3.41 -16.78 5.82
CA ASP A 6 2.46 -16.66 6.91
C ASP A 6 2.69 -15.35 7.65
N GLY A 7 1.68 -14.51 7.61
CA GLY A 7 1.50 -13.20 8.16
C GLY A 7 2.31 -12.82 9.39
N GLU A 8 2.69 -11.56 9.44
CA GLU A 8 3.36 -10.78 10.49
C GLU A 8 4.85 -10.49 10.30
N THR A 9 5.33 -10.35 9.08
CA THR A 9 6.66 -9.74 8.91
C THR A 9 6.51 -8.23 9.05
N SER A 10 6.58 -7.73 10.28
CA SER A 10 6.69 -6.30 10.56
C SER A 10 8.18 -5.93 10.56
N TYR A 11 8.50 -4.79 9.98
CA TYR A 11 9.86 -4.24 10.03
C TYR A 11 9.92 -3.12 11.08
N PRO A 12 10.63 -3.32 12.21
CA PRO A 12 10.82 -2.27 13.22
C PRO A 12 11.49 -1.03 12.66
N THR A 13 12.50 -1.23 11.79
CA THR A 13 13.30 -0.14 11.23
C THR A 13 13.43 -0.23 9.71
N LEU A 14 13.64 0.94 9.09
CA LEU A 14 13.96 1.04 7.66
C LEU A 14 15.20 0.19 7.31
N ARG A 15 16.21 0.20 8.16
CA ARG A 15 17.43 -0.57 7.95
C ARG A 15 17.16 -2.07 7.84
N GLU A 16 16.34 -2.63 8.71
CA GLU A 16 15.96 -4.04 8.65
C GLU A 16 15.16 -4.38 7.38
N ALA A 17 14.25 -3.50 7.00
CA ALA A 17 13.50 -3.64 5.77
C ALA A 17 14.41 -3.62 4.53
N LEU A 18 15.35 -2.68 4.45
CA LEU A 18 16.33 -2.62 3.37
C LEU A 18 17.29 -3.82 3.40
N ALA A 19 17.72 -4.27 4.58
CA ALA A 19 18.58 -5.44 4.73
C ALA A 19 17.94 -6.75 4.25
N SER A 20 16.61 -6.85 4.24
CA SER A 20 15.89 -8.01 3.70
C SER A 20 15.92 -8.09 2.16
N ARG A 21 16.26 -6.99 1.48
CA ARG A 21 16.28 -6.90 0.01
C ARG A 21 17.59 -7.40 -0.58
N ASN A 22 17.56 -7.73 -1.87
CA ASN A 22 18.75 -8.11 -2.59
C ASN A 22 19.62 -6.88 -3.00
N ALA A 23 20.88 -7.11 -3.36
CA ALA A 23 21.82 -6.03 -3.67
C ALA A 23 21.43 -5.24 -4.93
N GLU A 24 20.84 -5.88 -5.93
CA GLU A 24 20.45 -5.22 -7.18
C GLU A 24 19.27 -4.26 -6.95
N GLU A 25 18.27 -4.68 -6.18
CA GLU A 25 17.17 -3.81 -5.78
C GLU A 25 17.67 -2.56 -5.05
N LEU A 26 18.57 -2.76 -4.08
CA LEU A 26 19.15 -1.64 -3.33
C LEU A 26 19.96 -0.69 -4.19
N LYS A 27 20.67 -1.19 -5.19
CA LYS A 27 21.37 -0.34 -6.17
C LYS A 27 20.37 0.49 -6.98
N HIS A 28 19.25 -0.10 -7.41
CA HIS A 28 18.20 0.64 -8.13
C HIS A 28 17.57 1.73 -7.24
N MET A 29 17.32 1.42 -5.96
CA MET A 29 16.82 2.39 -4.99
C MET A 29 17.84 3.51 -4.74
N ALA A 30 19.12 3.19 -4.57
CA ALA A 30 20.16 4.18 -4.34
C ALA A 30 20.32 5.15 -5.52
N LYS A 31 20.07 4.69 -6.75
CA LYS A 31 20.07 5.55 -7.96
C LYS A 31 19.01 6.63 -7.91
N LEU A 32 17.86 6.41 -7.28
CA LEU A 32 16.82 7.45 -7.10
C LEU A 32 17.36 8.68 -6.35
N PHE A 33 18.38 8.47 -5.52
CA PHE A 33 19.04 9.52 -4.72
C PHE A 33 20.36 9.99 -5.36
N GLY A 34 20.58 9.71 -6.64
CA GLY A 34 21.79 10.12 -7.37
C GLY A 34 23.04 9.29 -7.08
N ASN A 35 22.91 8.18 -6.34
CA ASN A 35 24.05 7.32 -5.99
C ASN A 35 24.24 6.21 -7.03
N HIS A 36 24.96 6.51 -8.10
CA HIS A 36 25.15 5.59 -9.24
C HIS A 36 26.36 4.66 -9.12
N LYS A 37 27.27 4.91 -8.17
CA LYS A 37 28.57 4.21 -8.06
C LYS A 37 28.67 3.22 -6.91
N LEU A 38 27.59 3.01 -6.15
CA LEU A 38 27.61 2.13 -5.00
C LEU A 38 27.59 0.67 -5.44
N MET A 39 28.47 -0.14 -4.84
CA MET A 39 28.67 -1.54 -5.21
C MET A 39 28.23 -2.51 -4.12
N ARG A 40 28.40 -2.14 -2.86
CA ARG A 40 28.12 -3.01 -1.71
C ARG A 40 26.74 -2.73 -1.15
N LYS A 41 26.12 -3.78 -0.66
CA LYS A 41 24.77 -3.73 -0.04
C LYS A 41 24.70 -2.69 1.08
N GLU A 42 25.65 -2.71 1.98
CA GLU A 42 25.71 -1.78 3.13
C GLU A 42 25.90 -0.32 2.71
N GLU A 43 26.67 -0.07 1.64
CA GLU A 43 26.85 1.27 1.10
C GLU A 43 25.53 1.82 0.54
N CYS A 44 24.75 0.97 -0.15
CA CYS A 44 23.43 1.34 -0.66
C CYS A 44 22.46 1.66 0.48
N ILE A 45 22.42 0.82 1.51
CA ILE A 45 21.56 1.04 2.70
C ILE A 45 21.92 2.37 3.37
N ALA A 46 23.20 2.59 3.65
CA ALA A 46 23.65 3.82 4.30
C ALA A 46 23.34 5.08 3.47
N ALA A 47 23.48 5.00 2.14
CA ALA A 47 23.13 6.09 1.24
C ALA A 47 21.64 6.40 1.23
N ILE A 48 20.78 5.37 1.21
CA ILE A 48 19.33 5.53 1.28
C ILE A 48 18.94 6.14 2.62
N GLU A 49 19.43 5.60 3.74
CA GLU A 49 19.16 6.14 5.08
C GLU A 49 19.57 7.62 5.20
N LYS A 50 20.76 7.96 4.71
CA LYS A 50 21.24 9.34 4.69
C LYS A 50 20.35 10.26 3.86
N SER A 51 19.87 9.82 2.72
CA SER A 51 18.99 10.60 1.84
C SER A 51 17.59 10.81 2.44
N LEU A 52 17.15 9.89 3.28
CA LEU A 52 15.88 9.99 4.00
C LEU A 52 16.01 10.69 5.37
N ALA A 53 17.23 11.06 5.78
CA ALA A 53 17.45 11.77 7.03
C ALA A 53 17.04 13.25 6.95
N GLY A 54 16.79 13.87 8.11
CA GLY A 54 16.37 15.27 8.18
C GLY A 54 15.14 15.56 7.30
N ASP A 55 15.23 16.60 6.48
CA ASP A 55 14.16 17.05 5.57
C ASP A 55 14.03 16.19 4.30
N GLY A 56 14.89 15.20 4.13
CA GLY A 56 14.89 14.37 2.92
C GLY A 56 13.58 13.63 2.70
N LEU A 57 12.99 13.11 3.77
CA LEU A 57 11.71 12.40 3.72
C LEU A 57 10.55 13.33 3.32
N GLN A 58 10.54 14.57 3.83
CA GLN A 58 9.53 15.55 3.47
C GLN A 58 9.64 15.98 2.01
N LYS A 59 10.85 16.22 1.51
CA LYS A 59 11.09 16.56 0.09
C LYS A 59 10.60 15.46 -0.83
N ILE A 60 10.81 14.19 -0.46
CA ILE A 60 10.28 13.05 -1.21
C ILE A 60 8.76 13.08 -1.21
N TRP A 61 8.13 13.24 -0.06
CA TRP A 61 6.67 13.36 0.05
C TRP A 61 6.11 14.46 -0.85
N GLU A 62 6.72 15.62 -0.87
CA GLU A 62 6.32 16.76 -1.71
C GLU A 62 6.46 16.46 -3.22
N SER A 63 7.38 15.57 -3.61
CA SER A 63 7.60 15.17 -5.01
C SER A 63 6.70 14.05 -5.49
N LEU A 64 5.98 13.35 -4.59
CA LEU A 64 5.09 12.26 -4.97
C LEU A 64 3.86 12.77 -5.73
N ASP A 65 3.38 11.97 -6.67
CA ASP A 65 2.06 12.18 -7.28
C ASP A 65 0.93 11.93 -6.25
N GLU A 66 -0.28 12.32 -6.60
CA GLU A 66 -1.44 12.27 -5.72
C GLU A 66 -1.74 10.83 -5.25
N LEU A 67 -1.70 9.85 -6.15
CA LEU A 67 -1.98 8.46 -5.81
C LEU A 67 -0.91 7.87 -4.91
N SER A 68 0.36 8.23 -5.13
CA SER A 68 1.47 7.84 -4.27
C SER A 68 1.38 8.47 -2.88
N ARG A 69 0.97 9.75 -2.79
CA ARG A 69 0.69 10.41 -1.51
C ARG A 69 -0.45 9.71 -0.77
N ALA A 70 -1.56 9.43 -1.46
CA ALA A 70 -2.67 8.69 -0.88
C ALA A 70 -2.22 7.32 -0.33
N THR A 71 -1.34 6.62 -1.06
CA THR A 71 -0.79 5.33 -0.63
C THR A 71 -0.03 5.42 0.69
N VAL A 72 0.83 6.42 0.81
CA VAL A 72 1.59 6.66 2.05
C VAL A 72 0.63 7.06 3.18
N ALA A 73 -0.30 7.98 2.93
CA ALA A 73 -1.24 8.48 3.93
C ALA A 73 -2.13 7.36 4.49
N GLU A 74 -2.63 6.45 3.65
CA GLU A 74 -3.44 5.30 4.08
C GLU A 74 -2.70 4.41 5.08
N VAL A 75 -1.44 4.11 4.84
CA VAL A 75 -0.67 3.26 5.75
C VAL A 75 -0.23 4.03 6.99
N VAL A 76 0.19 5.29 6.84
CA VAL A 76 0.64 6.15 7.97
C VAL A 76 -0.47 6.32 9.01
N HIS A 77 -1.70 6.53 8.58
CA HIS A 77 -2.86 6.73 9.46
C HIS A 77 -3.69 5.46 9.67
N GLY A 78 -3.38 4.38 8.96
CA GLY A 78 -4.00 3.08 9.13
C GLY A 78 -3.66 2.39 10.46
N ALA A 79 -4.45 1.39 10.83
CA ALA A 79 -4.29 0.65 12.08
C ALA A 79 -3.02 -0.25 12.06
N ASP A 80 -2.67 -0.77 10.91
CA ASP A 80 -1.50 -1.63 10.71
C ASP A 80 -0.42 -0.95 9.86
N ASP A 81 0.69 -1.65 9.64
CA ASP A 81 1.82 -1.15 8.86
C ASP A 81 1.76 -1.61 7.40
N ARG A 82 0.64 -2.20 6.97
CA ARG A 82 0.48 -2.86 5.68
C ARG A 82 -0.38 -2.07 4.71
N LEU A 83 0.07 -1.99 3.46
CA LEU A 83 -0.75 -1.53 2.34
C LEU A 83 -1.65 -2.67 1.84
N HIS A 84 -2.94 -2.53 2.05
CA HIS A 84 -3.96 -3.45 1.54
C HIS A 84 -4.39 -3.04 0.14
N LEU A 85 -3.78 -3.66 -0.88
CA LEU A 85 -3.97 -3.28 -2.28
C LEU A 85 -5.43 -3.33 -2.72
N ASP A 86 -6.18 -4.34 -2.31
CA ASP A 86 -7.60 -4.49 -2.68
C ASP A 86 -8.45 -3.35 -2.09
N ARG A 87 -8.23 -3.00 -0.82
CA ARG A 87 -8.92 -1.88 -0.16
C ARG A 87 -8.53 -0.54 -0.79
N PHE A 88 -7.24 -0.38 -1.09
CA PHE A 88 -6.73 0.81 -1.75
C PHE A 88 -7.34 0.98 -3.14
N ALA A 89 -7.34 -0.08 -3.95
CA ALA A 89 -7.93 -0.07 -5.28
C ALA A 89 -9.45 0.21 -5.25
N ALA A 90 -10.17 -0.33 -4.25
CA ALA A 90 -11.59 -0.07 -4.06
C ALA A 90 -11.87 1.41 -3.74
N LYS A 91 -11.01 2.05 -2.91
CA LYS A 91 -11.17 3.46 -2.51
C LYS A 91 -10.76 4.44 -3.61
N TYR A 92 -9.65 4.20 -4.29
CA TYR A 92 -9.03 5.16 -5.23
C TYR A 92 -9.23 4.80 -6.71
N GLY A 93 -9.82 3.65 -7.00
CA GLY A 93 -10.07 3.19 -8.36
C GLY A 93 -8.82 2.74 -9.14
N ALA A 94 -7.63 2.87 -8.57
CA ALA A 94 -6.36 2.53 -9.19
C ALA A 94 -5.33 2.07 -8.15
N LEU A 95 -4.27 1.40 -8.61
CA LEU A 95 -3.12 1.04 -7.77
C LEU A 95 -1.97 2.01 -8.03
N PRO A 96 -1.13 2.31 -7.00
CA PRO A 96 0.03 3.17 -7.16
C PRO A 96 1.09 2.47 -8.03
N ARG A 97 1.85 3.26 -8.80
CA ARG A 97 2.98 2.74 -9.57
C ARG A 97 4.10 2.28 -8.64
N ARG A 98 4.47 1.00 -8.77
CA ARG A 98 5.59 0.40 -8.06
C ARG A 98 6.29 -0.61 -8.95
N SER A 99 7.62 -0.68 -8.89
CA SER A 99 8.39 -1.64 -9.68
C SER A 99 8.10 -3.11 -9.29
N TYR A 100 7.68 -3.33 -8.06
CA TYR A 100 7.43 -4.65 -7.47
C TYR A 100 5.97 -5.12 -7.56
N ALA A 101 5.06 -4.30 -8.08
CA ALA A 101 3.64 -4.69 -8.18
C ALA A 101 3.42 -5.85 -9.17
N ASP A 102 4.36 -6.06 -10.07
CA ASP A 102 4.29 -7.10 -11.11
C ASP A 102 5.36 -8.19 -10.93
N TYR A 103 5.27 -8.96 -9.84
CA TYR A 103 6.14 -10.13 -9.64
C TYR A 103 6.02 -11.18 -10.78
N TYR A 104 4.94 -11.14 -11.57
CA TYR A 104 4.70 -12.03 -12.71
C TYR A 104 5.01 -11.41 -14.09
N HIS A 105 5.21 -10.11 -14.15
CA HIS A 105 5.61 -9.41 -15.36
C HIS A 105 6.84 -8.56 -15.05
N GLN A 106 8.02 -9.18 -15.09
CA GLN A 106 9.28 -8.45 -15.15
C GLN A 106 9.30 -7.61 -16.44
N ALA A 107 8.56 -6.53 -16.47
CA ALA A 107 8.76 -5.51 -17.44
C ALA A 107 10.13 -4.90 -17.13
N LYS A 108 11.09 -5.14 -18.00
CA LYS A 108 12.43 -4.51 -17.99
C LYS A 108 12.37 -2.98 -17.93
N ASP A 109 11.18 -2.42 -18.06
CA ASP A 109 10.88 -1.00 -18.20
C ASP A 109 10.12 -0.38 -17.02
N ASN A 110 9.97 -1.07 -15.88
CA ASN A 110 9.29 -0.48 -14.73
C ASN A 110 10.34 0.09 -13.76
N PRO A 111 10.65 1.40 -13.84
CA PRO A 111 11.68 2.00 -13.02
C PRO A 111 11.31 1.93 -11.54
N CYS A 112 12.31 1.73 -10.69
CA CYS A 112 12.16 1.81 -9.25
C CYS A 112 11.57 3.17 -8.85
N THR A 113 10.63 3.17 -7.93
CA THR A 113 9.96 4.36 -7.43
C THR A 113 10.30 4.61 -5.95
N PHE A 114 9.97 5.79 -5.44
CA PHE A 114 10.12 6.06 -4.00
C PHE A 114 9.22 5.18 -3.13
N LEU A 115 8.07 4.73 -3.65
CA LEU A 115 7.24 3.79 -2.94
C LEU A 115 7.93 2.43 -2.72
N ASP A 116 8.83 2.03 -3.60
CA ASP A 116 9.62 0.81 -3.43
C ASP A 116 10.64 0.94 -2.29
N VAL A 117 11.09 2.15 -1.98
CA VAL A 117 11.94 2.43 -0.82
C VAL A 117 11.15 2.44 0.48
N VAL A 118 9.95 3.03 0.44
CA VAL A 118 9.06 3.19 1.60
C VAL A 118 8.40 1.87 2.00
N PHE A 119 8.09 1.01 1.03
CA PHE A 119 7.38 -0.25 1.26
C PHE A 119 8.23 -1.46 0.89
N THR A 120 8.42 -2.34 1.83
CA THR A 120 9.00 -3.68 1.62
C THR A 120 7.88 -4.72 1.73
N HIS A 121 7.59 -5.47 0.64
CA HIS A 121 6.48 -6.44 0.60
C HIS A 121 5.13 -5.85 1.08
N ASN A 122 4.83 -4.64 0.66
CA ASN A 122 3.65 -3.86 1.08
C ASN A 122 3.64 -3.44 2.57
N MET A 123 4.74 -3.62 3.29
CA MET A 123 4.88 -3.20 4.67
C MET A 123 5.73 -1.93 4.76
N MET A 124 5.27 -0.97 5.53
CA MET A 124 6.03 0.24 5.87
C MET A 124 6.79 -0.01 7.19
N PRO A 125 8.10 0.27 7.25
CA PRO A 125 8.84 0.20 8.51
C PRO A 125 8.25 1.14 9.57
N ARG A 126 8.18 0.67 10.82
CA ARG A 126 7.52 1.43 11.91
C ARG A 126 8.18 2.76 12.22
N ASP A 127 9.51 2.81 12.21
CA ASP A 127 10.27 4.06 12.40
C ASP A 127 9.96 5.06 11.28
N LEU A 128 9.84 4.59 10.05
CA LEU A 128 9.51 5.42 8.90
C LEU A 128 8.06 5.92 8.99
N LYS A 129 7.12 5.06 9.37
CA LYS A 129 5.72 5.40 9.61
C LYS A 129 5.58 6.52 10.66
N GLN A 130 6.30 6.41 11.78
CA GLN A 130 6.30 7.42 12.81
C GLN A 130 6.82 8.77 12.31
N ARG A 131 7.87 8.76 11.49
CA ARG A 131 8.42 9.98 10.89
C ARG A 131 7.46 10.63 9.89
N PHE A 132 6.82 9.84 9.03
CA PHE A 132 5.78 10.34 8.11
C PHE A 132 4.60 10.95 8.86
N ARG A 133 4.20 10.35 9.98
CA ARG A 133 3.05 10.79 10.77
C ARG A 133 3.17 12.22 11.29
N THR A 134 4.38 12.78 11.36
CA THR A 134 4.62 14.16 11.83
C THR A 134 4.20 15.22 10.81
N PHE A 135 4.10 14.91 9.53
CA PHE A 135 3.82 15.89 8.48
C PHE A 135 2.85 15.42 7.38
N VAL A 136 2.59 14.13 7.29
CA VAL A 136 1.62 13.59 6.31
C VAL A 136 0.21 13.82 6.83
N PRO A 137 -0.67 14.48 6.07
CA PRO A 137 -2.07 14.66 6.48
C PRO A 137 -2.82 13.32 6.43
N PRO A 138 -3.88 13.18 7.25
CA PRO A 138 -4.75 12.02 7.17
C PRO A 138 -5.41 11.93 5.78
N PRO A 139 -5.66 10.72 5.28
CA PRO A 139 -6.37 10.53 4.02
C PRO A 139 -7.80 11.02 4.15
N GLU A 140 -8.38 11.44 3.03
CA GLU A 140 -9.79 11.83 3.00
C GLU A 140 -10.67 10.65 3.43
N ALA A 141 -11.63 10.94 4.29
CA ALA A 141 -12.62 9.96 4.68
C ALA A 141 -13.45 9.55 3.46
N PRO A 142 -13.70 8.25 3.24
CA PRO A 142 -14.58 7.84 2.15
C PRO A 142 -15.98 8.41 2.37
N THR A 143 -16.50 9.10 1.38
CA THR A 143 -17.89 9.53 1.37
C THR A 143 -18.75 8.32 1.00
N ILE A 144 -19.60 7.89 1.93
CA ILE A 144 -20.57 6.83 1.66
C ILE A 144 -21.80 7.52 1.09
N GLU A 145 -22.05 7.32 -0.20
CA GLU A 145 -23.29 7.74 -0.82
C GLU A 145 -24.41 6.80 -0.43
N THR A 146 -25.50 7.37 0.08
CA THR A 146 -26.71 6.59 0.35
C THR A 146 -27.59 6.59 -0.88
N LEU A 147 -28.13 5.44 -1.22
CA LEU A 147 -29.08 5.27 -2.32
C LEU A 147 -30.50 5.15 -1.74
N ASP A 148 -31.42 5.91 -2.28
CA ASP A 148 -32.83 5.81 -1.89
C ASP A 148 -33.47 4.50 -2.36
N THR A 149 -32.92 3.91 -3.42
CA THR A 149 -33.39 2.64 -3.98
C THR A 149 -32.20 1.73 -4.27
N LEU A 150 -32.35 0.45 -3.97
CA LEU A 150 -31.33 -0.54 -4.29
C LEU A 150 -31.22 -0.72 -5.81
N PRO A 151 -30.00 -0.67 -6.37
CA PRO A 151 -29.81 -0.96 -7.79
C PRO A 151 -30.06 -2.44 -8.07
N ALA A 152 -30.56 -2.78 -9.25
CA ALA A 152 -30.79 -4.17 -9.66
C ALA A 152 -29.49 -5.00 -9.75
N SER A 153 -28.35 -4.35 -9.97
CA SER A 153 -27.04 -4.99 -10.01
C SER A 153 -25.96 -4.03 -9.52
N VAL A 154 -24.88 -4.57 -8.99
CA VAL A 154 -23.69 -3.81 -8.60
C VAL A 154 -22.61 -4.00 -9.64
N PRO A 155 -22.01 -2.91 -10.19
CA PRO A 155 -20.86 -3.03 -11.06
C PRO A 155 -19.69 -3.61 -10.28
N MET A 156 -19.11 -4.68 -10.80
CA MET A 156 -17.90 -5.27 -10.22
C MET A 156 -16.73 -4.98 -11.14
N SER A 157 -15.62 -4.55 -10.57
CA SER A 157 -14.37 -4.40 -11.31
C SER A 157 -13.24 -5.12 -10.59
N ARG A 158 -12.39 -5.81 -11.33
CA ARG A 158 -11.17 -6.41 -10.81
C ARG A 158 -9.98 -5.56 -11.26
N VAL A 159 -9.28 -4.97 -10.31
CA VAL A 159 -8.05 -4.22 -10.60
C VAL A 159 -6.87 -5.17 -10.41
N TRP A 160 -6.11 -5.41 -11.47
CA TRP A 160 -4.95 -6.33 -11.46
C TRP A 160 -3.62 -5.56 -11.39
N SER A 161 -3.61 -4.36 -11.98
CA SER A 161 -2.48 -3.44 -11.99
C SER A 161 -2.97 -2.05 -12.36
N THR A 162 -2.09 -1.03 -12.31
CA THR A 162 -2.40 0.35 -12.74
C THR A 162 -3.01 0.44 -14.15
N ASP A 163 -2.65 -0.49 -15.03
CA ASP A 163 -3.00 -0.42 -16.46
C ASP A 163 -4.07 -1.45 -16.87
N LYS A 164 -4.47 -2.33 -15.96
CA LYS A 164 -5.42 -3.41 -16.27
C LYS A 164 -6.57 -3.42 -15.27
N ARG A 165 -7.64 -2.81 -15.70
CA ARG A 165 -8.95 -2.89 -15.03
C ARG A 165 -9.88 -3.71 -15.90
N GLN A 166 -10.41 -4.80 -15.37
CA GLN A 166 -11.46 -5.57 -16.03
C GLN A 166 -12.79 -5.21 -15.38
N GLU A 167 -13.69 -4.63 -16.17
CA GLU A 167 -15.08 -4.50 -15.75
C GLU A 167 -15.76 -5.84 -15.93
N LEU A 168 -16.31 -6.35 -14.84
CA LEU A 168 -17.12 -7.56 -14.83
C LEU A 168 -18.58 -7.17 -15.01
N THR A 169 -19.36 -8.00 -15.66
CA THR A 169 -20.83 -7.84 -15.74
C THR A 169 -21.37 -7.71 -14.32
N GLY A 170 -22.19 -6.72 -14.10
CA GLY A 170 -22.78 -6.48 -12.78
C GLY A 170 -23.46 -7.74 -12.24
N GLN A 171 -23.18 -8.07 -10.98
CA GLN A 171 -23.85 -9.17 -10.31
C GLN A 171 -25.22 -8.70 -9.83
N PRO A 172 -26.29 -9.47 -10.06
CA PRO A 172 -27.58 -9.16 -9.46
C PRO A 172 -27.44 -9.12 -7.95
N LEU A 173 -28.07 -8.13 -7.32
CA LEU A 173 -28.19 -8.08 -5.87
C LEU A 173 -29.21 -9.11 -5.44
N ASP A 174 -28.77 -10.09 -4.68
CA ASP A 174 -29.68 -10.98 -3.94
C ASP A 174 -30.06 -10.26 -2.64
N VAL A 175 -31.25 -9.70 -2.65
CA VAL A 175 -31.80 -8.99 -1.49
C VAL A 175 -32.60 -9.98 -0.66
N SER A 176 -32.03 -10.45 0.43
CA SER A 176 -32.75 -11.22 1.42
C SER A 176 -33.17 -10.32 2.58
N GLU A 177 -34.41 -10.42 3.01
CA GLU A 177 -34.90 -9.76 4.23
C GLU A 177 -34.27 -10.43 5.47
N THR A 178 -33.09 -9.99 5.82
CA THR A 178 -32.32 -10.52 6.96
C THR A 178 -32.36 -9.61 8.18
N GLU A 179 -33.23 -8.61 8.19
CA GLU A 179 -33.30 -7.62 9.27
C GLU A 179 -33.50 -8.27 10.65
N ALA A 180 -34.38 -9.24 10.74
CA ALA A 180 -34.61 -10.00 11.97
C ALA A 180 -33.38 -10.83 12.38
N THR A 181 -32.67 -11.43 11.40
CA THR A 181 -31.47 -12.21 11.65
C THR A 181 -30.31 -11.29 12.07
N ALA A 182 -30.13 -10.13 11.41
CA ALA A 182 -29.12 -9.15 11.77
C ALA A 182 -29.33 -8.62 13.20
N LEU A 183 -30.55 -8.32 13.60
CA LEU A 183 -30.87 -7.92 14.96
C LEU A 183 -30.54 -9.03 15.98
N HIS A 184 -30.86 -10.28 15.67
CA HIS A 184 -30.54 -11.42 16.52
C HIS A 184 -28.99 -11.58 16.66
N ASP A 185 -28.26 -11.45 15.58
CA ASP A 185 -26.79 -11.59 15.58
C ASP A 185 -26.12 -10.44 16.36
N ILE A 186 -26.60 -9.20 16.21
CA ILE A 186 -26.13 -8.06 17.00
C ILE A 186 -26.37 -8.30 18.50
N VAL A 187 -27.54 -8.77 18.88
CA VAL A 187 -27.86 -9.08 20.27
C VAL A 187 -27.00 -10.23 20.80
N ALA A 188 -26.72 -11.25 19.98
CA ALA A 188 -25.84 -12.34 20.37
C ALA A 188 -24.42 -11.86 20.63
N VAL A 189 -23.88 -11.00 19.75
CA VAL A 189 -22.54 -10.39 19.93
C VAL A 189 -22.48 -9.52 21.19
N LEU A 190 -23.48 -8.69 21.42
CA LEU A 190 -23.54 -7.82 22.61
C LEU A 190 -23.65 -8.58 23.93
N ARG A 191 -24.13 -9.84 23.92
CA ARG A 191 -24.16 -10.72 25.12
C ARG A 191 -22.85 -11.41 25.42
N LEU A 192 -21.88 -11.37 24.46
CA LEU A 192 -20.56 -11.97 24.59
C LEU A 192 -19.50 -10.97 25.09
N ILE A 193 -19.84 -9.68 25.17
CA ILE A 193 -19.03 -8.58 25.70
C ILE A 193 -19.42 -8.31 27.16
#